data_489c77a456375bb9e01891bbc72042f0
#
_entry.id   489c77a456375bb9e01891bbc72042f0
#
_cell.length_a   1.000
_cell.length_b   1.000
_cell.length_c   1.000
_cell.angle_alpha   90.00
_cell.angle_beta   90.00
_cell.angle_gamma   90.00
#
_symmetry.space_group_name_H-M   'P 1'
#
loop_
_entity.id
_entity.type
_entity.pdbx_description
1 polymer ?
#
loop_
_entity_poly.entity_id
_entity_poly.type
_entity_poly.pdbx_seq_one_letter_code
_entity_poly.pdbx_strand_id
1 'polypeptide(L)'
;MTTVGTDHQLLIGGAPVTTGEWTDVRSPYSGEVVGRIAKGGAAEARQALDAAAHAMREPLPAHERARILDTTARLLEERQEEAAQIISAEAGKPLKAARVEAQRAVSTYTFAAVEARKLAGEMVPMDASAAGTGKLAFTLRLPIGIIGAIAPFNFPLNLVAHKIAPALAAGCAVVLKPASATPLSALFLAHLEEEAGLPGGWINVVSGSASAIGDELVDDERVKLITFTGSGAVGWGIAERAHRKRVKLELGNATPAIVCADAPAGTAAKLAANAFSFAGQSCISVQRIYVLTEAWDDFVAEFVPAVEALQVGDPADPDTDVGPVIAGSERERILEWIGASQGKVLTGGNTTADGVIRPTVIAGPAPTDQVQCEEVFGPVVTLTRVTSLDEAIGGANSTRYGLQAAIFSSDLPTCLQAARELEFGGVTVNEAPTFRADQMPYGGVKASGNTKEGPAWAVREMTEERLVVLQL
;
A
#
# COMPACT_ATOMS: atom_id res chain seq x y z
N MET A 1 -9.75 3.68 23.25
CA MET A 1 -8.56 3.09 22.62
C MET A 1 -8.97 1.82 21.88
N THR A 2 -8.38 1.57 20.71
CA THR A 2 -8.67 0.35 19.94
C THR A 2 -7.80 -0.77 20.48
N THR A 3 -8.42 -1.83 20.97
CA THR A 3 -7.75 -3.00 21.55
C THR A 3 -8.33 -4.28 20.98
N VAL A 4 -7.51 -5.33 20.87
CA VAL A 4 -7.97 -6.66 20.47
C VAL A 4 -8.99 -7.21 21.49
N GLY A 5 -10.05 -7.86 21.00
CA GLY A 5 -11.07 -8.49 21.86
C GLY A 5 -12.22 -7.59 22.33
N THR A 6 -12.33 -6.35 21.77
CA THR A 6 -13.38 -5.39 22.16
C THR A 6 -14.28 -5.00 20.99
N ASP A 7 -15.41 -4.36 21.33
CA ASP A 7 -16.34 -3.78 20.37
C ASP A 7 -15.93 -2.33 20.06
N HIS A 8 -15.88 -1.99 18.78
CA HIS A 8 -15.46 -0.69 18.29
C HIS A 8 -16.58 -0.01 17.52
N GLN A 9 -16.76 1.28 17.77
CA GLN A 9 -17.70 2.13 17.06
C GLN A 9 -17.02 2.77 15.84
N LEU A 10 -17.81 3.26 14.89
CA LEU A 10 -17.30 4.14 13.83
C LEU A 10 -16.84 5.46 14.46
N LEU A 11 -15.92 6.15 13.80
CA LEU A 11 -15.49 7.49 14.21
C LEU A 11 -15.99 8.51 13.19
N ILE A 12 -16.95 9.36 13.59
CA ILE A 12 -17.53 10.36 12.70
C ILE A 12 -17.66 11.68 13.46
N GLY A 13 -17.07 12.73 12.90
CA GLY A 13 -17.13 14.06 13.50
C GLY A 13 -16.39 14.21 14.84
N GLY A 14 -15.45 13.30 15.15
CA GLY A 14 -14.76 13.23 16.44
C GLY A 14 -15.61 12.55 17.53
N ALA A 15 -16.67 11.84 17.15
CA ALA A 15 -17.54 11.12 18.08
C ALA A 15 -17.69 9.64 17.67
N PRO A 16 -17.82 8.73 18.64
CA PRO A 16 -18.12 7.34 18.36
C PRO A 16 -19.58 7.18 17.89
N VAL A 17 -19.78 6.44 16.79
CA VAL A 17 -21.09 6.20 16.19
C VAL A 17 -21.36 4.71 16.07
N THR A 18 -22.55 4.27 16.51
CA THR A 18 -23.03 2.89 16.37
C THR A 18 -24.30 2.85 15.53
N THR A 19 -24.48 1.77 14.76
CA THR A 19 -25.65 1.57 13.89
C THR A 19 -26.59 0.49 14.41
N GLY A 20 -26.24 -0.18 15.50
CA GLY A 20 -26.95 -1.36 16.01
C GLY A 20 -26.57 -2.67 15.30
N GLU A 21 -25.93 -2.61 14.11
CA GLU A 21 -25.35 -3.76 13.42
C GLU A 21 -23.83 -3.81 13.62
N TRP A 22 -23.30 -5.04 13.70
CA TRP A 22 -21.88 -5.28 13.97
C TRP A 22 -21.28 -6.22 12.94
N THR A 23 -20.01 -6.04 12.66
CA THR A 23 -19.20 -6.94 11.83
C THR A 23 -18.10 -7.54 12.69
N ASP A 24 -17.99 -8.86 12.72
CA ASP A 24 -16.88 -9.55 13.36
C ASP A 24 -15.59 -9.34 12.55
N VAL A 25 -14.52 -8.99 13.26
CA VAL A 25 -13.15 -9.03 12.73
C VAL A 25 -12.53 -10.33 13.24
N ARG A 26 -12.13 -11.20 12.32
CA ARG A 26 -11.65 -12.53 12.65
C ARG A 26 -10.17 -12.69 12.28
N SER A 27 -9.44 -13.38 13.13
CA SER A 27 -8.07 -13.82 12.81
C SER A 27 -8.09 -14.74 11.59
N PRO A 28 -7.31 -14.46 10.54
CA PRO A 28 -7.18 -15.35 9.38
C PRO A 28 -6.57 -16.71 9.70
N TYR A 29 -5.84 -16.81 10.83
CA TYR A 29 -5.20 -18.04 11.28
C TYR A 29 -6.13 -18.92 12.10
N SER A 30 -6.64 -18.38 13.23
CA SER A 30 -7.46 -19.17 14.16
C SER A 30 -8.96 -19.16 13.84
N GLY A 31 -9.44 -18.18 13.04
CA GLY A 31 -10.86 -17.95 12.80
C GLY A 31 -11.59 -17.30 14.00
N GLU A 32 -10.91 -17.08 15.12
CA GLU A 32 -11.49 -16.44 16.30
C GLU A 32 -11.82 -14.98 16.07
N VAL A 33 -12.81 -14.46 16.77
CA VAL A 33 -13.17 -13.04 16.75
C VAL A 33 -12.13 -12.26 17.56
N VAL A 34 -11.39 -11.40 16.89
CA VAL A 34 -10.37 -10.52 17.50
C VAL A 34 -10.88 -9.11 17.79
N GLY A 35 -12.11 -8.82 17.40
CA GLY A 35 -12.83 -7.59 17.67
C GLY A 35 -14.12 -7.54 16.88
N ARG A 36 -14.98 -6.57 17.18
CA ARG A 36 -16.15 -6.26 16.36
C ARG A 36 -16.18 -4.77 16.06
N ILE A 37 -16.68 -4.40 14.89
CA ILE A 37 -16.85 -3.00 14.53
C ILE A 37 -18.31 -2.74 14.14
N ALA A 38 -18.83 -1.56 14.51
CA ALA A 38 -20.15 -1.13 14.05
C ALA A 38 -20.18 -1.08 12.51
N LYS A 39 -21.26 -1.62 11.93
CA LYS A 39 -21.40 -1.75 10.48
C LYS A 39 -22.08 -0.52 9.89
N GLY A 40 -21.29 0.36 9.28
CA GLY A 40 -21.78 1.53 8.56
C GLY A 40 -22.27 1.22 7.14
N GLY A 41 -23.00 2.19 6.59
CA GLY A 41 -23.53 2.17 5.24
C GLY A 41 -23.50 3.56 4.61
N ALA A 42 -24.39 3.79 3.65
CA ALA A 42 -24.52 5.06 2.94
C ALA A 42 -24.88 6.24 3.87
N ALA A 43 -25.69 6.00 4.90
CA ALA A 43 -26.10 7.06 5.85
C ALA A 43 -24.91 7.57 6.65
N GLU A 44 -24.09 6.66 7.20
CA GLU A 44 -22.89 7.00 7.96
C GLU A 44 -21.80 7.62 7.08
N ALA A 45 -21.69 7.20 5.81
CA ALA A 45 -20.79 7.84 4.85
C ALA A 45 -21.20 9.29 4.58
N ARG A 46 -22.50 9.56 4.38
CA ARG A 46 -23.02 10.94 4.23
C ARG A 46 -22.79 11.78 5.49
N GLN A 47 -23.05 11.21 6.67
CA GLN A 47 -22.78 11.89 7.95
C GLN A 47 -21.29 12.24 8.10
N ALA A 48 -20.39 11.35 7.69
CA ALA A 48 -18.95 11.57 7.69
C ALA A 48 -18.56 12.71 6.71
N LEU A 49 -19.17 12.74 5.54
CA LEU A 49 -18.97 13.83 4.56
C LEU A 49 -19.49 15.18 5.07
N ASP A 50 -20.62 15.19 5.79
CA ASP A 50 -21.15 16.40 6.43
C ASP A 50 -20.20 16.91 7.52
N ALA A 51 -19.67 16.00 8.36
CA ALA A 51 -18.70 16.33 9.40
C ALA A 51 -17.39 16.85 8.81
N ALA A 52 -16.86 16.23 7.75
CA ALA A 52 -15.66 16.67 7.04
C ALA A 52 -15.86 18.06 6.42
N ALA A 53 -17.00 18.31 5.77
CA ALA A 53 -17.34 19.61 5.19
C ALA A 53 -17.47 20.70 6.26
N HIS A 54 -17.98 20.35 7.44
CA HIS A 54 -18.07 21.28 8.56
C HIS A 54 -16.70 21.63 9.12
N ALA A 55 -15.85 20.62 9.37
CA ALA A 55 -14.50 20.82 9.89
C ALA A 55 -13.64 21.71 8.99
N MET A 56 -13.74 21.57 7.68
CA MET A 56 -12.98 22.39 6.73
C MET A 56 -13.40 23.86 6.66
N ARG A 57 -14.48 24.29 7.33
CA ARG A 57 -14.83 25.73 7.45
C ARG A 57 -13.87 26.49 8.35
N GLU A 58 -13.19 25.80 9.24
CA GLU A 58 -12.17 26.33 10.13
C GLU A 58 -10.80 25.69 9.76
N PRO A 59 -10.08 26.26 8.78
CA PRO A 59 -8.84 25.67 8.30
C PRO A 59 -7.77 25.62 9.39
N LEU A 60 -7.09 24.49 9.51
CA LEU A 60 -5.94 24.33 10.40
C LEU A 60 -4.70 25.00 9.80
N PRO A 61 -4.03 25.91 10.51
CA PRO A 61 -2.76 26.50 10.06
C PRO A 61 -1.68 25.42 9.86
N ALA A 62 -0.72 25.68 8.97
CA ALA A 62 0.34 24.74 8.63
C ALA A 62 1.14 24.26 9.85
N HIS A 63 1.44 25.15 10.80
CA HIS A 63 2.16 24.81 12.02
C HIS A 63 1.37 23.86 12.94
N GLU A 64 0.04 24.03 13.03
CA GLU A 64 -0.83 23.14 13.80
C GLU A 64 -0.94 21.76 13.15
N ARG A 65 -1.13 21.71 11.81
CA ARG A 65 -1.12 20.44 11.08
C ARG A 65 0.18 19.66 11.31
N ALA A 66 1.33 20.37 11.19
CA ALA A 66 2.64 19.77 11.43
C ALA A 66 2.81 19.31 12.88
N ARG A 67 2.33 20.08 13.87
CA ARG A 67 2.38 19.69 15.30
C ARG A 67 1.56 18.43 15.55
N ILE A 68 0.35 18.34 14.99
CA ILE A 68 -0.52 17.16 15.13
C ILE A 68 0.17 15.93 14.51
N LEU A 69 0.70 16.05 13.28
CA LEU A 69 1.38 14.96 12.59
C LEU A 69 2.64 14.48 13.35
N ASP A 70 3.47 15.39 13.88
CA ASP A 70 4.62 15.02 14.72
C ASP A 70 4.19 14.33 16.02
N THR A 71 3.10 14.82 16.64
CA THR A 71 2.59 14.24 17.88
C THR A 71 2.05 12.83 17.60
N THR A 72 1.33 12.63 16.49
CA THR A 72 0.85 11.31 16.06
C THR A 72 2.02 10.36 15.80
N ALA A 73 3.09 10.82 15.13
CA ALA A 73 4.30 10.02 14.92
C ALA A 73 4.91 9.56 16.25
N ARG A 74 5.05 10.45 17.22
CA ARG A 74 5.58 10.14 18.57
C ARG A 74 4.67 9.15 19.32
N LEU A 75 3.35 9.38 19.32
CA LEU A 75 2.41 8.47 19.98
C LEU A 75 2.41 7.08 19.34
N LEU A 76 2.54 7.02 18.03
CA LEU A 76 2.66 5.76 17.31
C LEU A 76 3.99 5.05 17.61
N GLU A 77 5.10 5.79 17.71
CA GLU A 77 6.40 5.26 18.11
C GLU A 77 6.34 4.67 19.52
N GLU A 78 5.70 5.35 20.46
CA GLU A 78 5.51 4.87 21.85
C GLU A 78 4.62 3.61 21.94
N ARG A 79 3.75 3.39 20.95
CA ARG A 79 2.77 2.28 20.91
C ARG A 79 2.98 1.33 19.73
N GLN A 80 4.20 1.23 19.20
CA GLN A 80 4.52 0.37 18.05
C GLN A 80 4.13 -1.10 18.28
N GLU A 81 4.39 -1.63 19.48
CA GLU A 81 4.07 -3.03 19.78
C GLU A 81 2.56 -3.27 19.85
N GLU A 82 1.79 -2.33 20.40
CA GLU A 82 0.32 -2.39 20.39
C GLU A 82 -0.21 -2.39 18.95
N ALA A 83 0.30 -1.48 18.11
CA ALA A 83 -0.03 -1.43 16.69
C ALA A 83 0.30 -2.74 15.96
N ALA A 84 1.49 -3.31 16.22
CA ALA A 84 1.93 -4.56 15.60
C ALA A 84 1.03 -5.75 16.01
N GLN A 85 0.60 -5.81 17.27
CA GLN A 85 -0.32 -6.84 17.76
C GLN A 85 -1.70 -6.72 17.10
N ILE A 86 -2.23 -5.49 16.95
CA ILE A 86 -3.49 -5.26 16.24
C ILE A 86 -3.39 -5.73 14.78
N ILE A 87 -2.33 -5.32 14.07
CA ILE A 87 -2.08 -5.72 12.68
C ILE A 87 -2.00 -7.25 12.56
N SER A 88 -1.23 -7.89 13.44
CA SER A 88 -1.06 -9.35 13.43
C SER A 88 -2.39 -10.07 13.67
N ALA A 89 -3.17 -9.62 14.63
CA ALA A 89 -4.45 -10.23 15.00
C ALA A 89 -5.47 -10.15 13.87
N GLU A 90 -5.67 -8.97 13.26
CA GLU A 90 -6.72 -8.78 12.24
C GLU A 90 -6.29 -9.21 10.83
N ALA A 91 -4.99 -9.09 10.47
CA ALA A 91 -4.50 -9.39 9.12
C ALA A 91 -3.84 -10.78 9.02
N GLY A 92 -3.53 -11.46 10.12
CA GLY A 92 -2.73 -12.67 10.12
C GLY A 92 -1.28 -12.43 9.68
N LYS A 93 -0.80 -11.19 9.79
CA LYS A 93 0.56 -10.82 9.44
C LYS A 93 1.53 -11.30 10.52
N PRO A 94 2.64 -12.01 10.17
CA PRO A 94 3.66 -12.37 11.16
C PRO A 94 4.11 -11.16 11.98
N LEU A 95 4.21 -11.34 13.28
CA LEU A 95 4.45 -10.23 14.23
C LEU A 95 5.70 -9.41 13.89
N LYS A 96 6.78 -10.08 13.41
CA LYS A 96 7.99 -9.38 12.94
C LYS A 96 7.72 -8.45 11.74
N ALA A 97 6.87 -8.84 10.81
CA ALA A 97 6.49 -8.01 9.66
C ALA A 97 5.50 -6.90 10.08
N ALA A 98 4.63 -7.16 11.05
CA ALA A 98 3.72 -6.17 11.62
C ALA A 98 4.49 -5.06 12.37
N ARG A 99 5.56 -5.39 13.09
CA ARG A 99 6.45 -4.40 13.74
C ARG A 99 7.13 -3.48 12.72
N VAL A 100 7.59 -4.04 11.60
CA VAL A 100 8.15 -3.25 10.50
C VAL A 100 7.10 -2.30 9.91
N GLU A 101 5.87 -2.74 9.74
CA GLU A 101 4.78 -1.88 9.25
C GLU A 101 4.49 -0.74 10.22
N ALA A 102 4.39 -1.02 11.52
CA ALA A 102 4.15 0.00 12.54
C ALA A 102 5.26 1.07 12.55
N GLN A 103 6.53 0.65 12.46
CA GLN A 103 7.66 1.58 12.36
C GLN A 103 7.61 2.43 11.08
N ARG A 104 7.22 1.85 9.96
CA ARG A 104 7.07 2.58 8.70
C ARG A 104 5.97 3.65 8.77
N ALA A 105 4.87 3.37 9.46
CA ALA A 105 3.82 4.36 9.66
C ALA A 105 4.33 5.58 10.44
N VAL A 106 5.21 5.42 11.43
CA VAL A 106 5.90 6.53 12.11
C VAL A 106 6.66 7.40 11.11
N SER A 107 7.42 6.77 10.20
CA SER A 107 8.17 7.48 9.15
C SER A 107 7.21 8.26 8.22
N THR A 108 6.08 7.67 7.83
CA THR A 108 5.07 8.32 6.98
C THR A 108 4.56 9.61 7.62
N TYR A 109 4.20 9.59 8.91
CA TYR A 109 3.76 10.78 9.65
C TYR A 109 4.86 11.82 9.80
N THR A 110 6.08 11.40 10.11
CA THR A 110 7.24 12.28 10.23
C THR A 110 7.49 13.05 8.93
N PHE A 111 7.50 12.37 7.79
CA PHE A 111 7.66 13.03 6.49
C PHE A 111 6.46 13.89 6.10
N ALA A 112 5.24 13.50 6.44
CA ALA A 112 4.06 14.32 6.22
C ALA A 112 4.10 15.63 7.04
N ALA A 113 4.60 15.60 8.26
CA ALA A 113 4.81 16.80 9.09
C ALA A 113 5.83 17.77 8.47
N VAL A 114 6.89 17.25 7.83
CA VAL A 114 7.84 18.06 7.06
C VAL A 114 7.14 18.72 5.88
N GLU A 115 6.32 17.97 5.14
CA GLU A 115 5.59 18.51 3.97
C GLU A 115 4.59 19.59 4.39
N ALA A 116 3.90 19.44 5.52
CA ALA A 116 3.00 20.48 6.04
C ALA A 116 3.70 21.82 6.29
N ARG A 117 5.00 21.78 6.74
CA ARG A 117 5.79 22.99 7.02
C ARG A 117 6.34 23.66 5.78
N LYS A 118 6.67 22.91 4.74
CA LYS A 118 7.33 23.42 3.54
C LYS A 118 6.40 23.62 2.35
N LEU A 119 5.09 23.33 2.50
CA LEU A 119 4.13 23.49 1.42
C LEU A 119 4.03 24.95 1.01
N ALA A 120 4.55 25.28 -0.16
CA ALA A 120 4.60 26.63 -0.71
C ALA A 120 4.28 26.62 -2.20
N GLY A 121 3.89 27.77 -2.73
CA GLY A 121 3.85 28.03 -4.17
C GLY A 121 5.19 28.54 -4.70
N GLU A 122 5.19 28.99 -5.93
CA GLU A 122 6.36 29.42 -6.68
C GLU A 122 6.22 30.87 -7.15
N MET A 123 7.33 31.59 -7.24
CA MET A 123 7.38 32.89 -7.89
C MET A 123 7.40 32.70 -9.40
N VAL A 124 6.57 33.48 -10.12
CA VAL A 124 6.50 33.43 -11.58
C VAL A 124 7.26 34.63 -12.14
N PRO A 125 8.31 34.45 -12.96
CA PRO A 125 9.10 35.54 -13.53
C PRO A 125 8.30 36.25 -14.64
N MET A 126 7.47 37.21 -14.29
CA MET A 126 6.53 37.86 -15.22
C MET A 126 7.26 38.69 -16.29
N ASP A 127 8.38 39.31 -15.94
CA ASP A 127 9.20 40.13 -16.87
C ASP A 127 10.00 39.30 -17.90
N ALA A 128 9.88 37.98 -17.87
CA ALA A 128 10.35 37.12 -18.95
C ALA A 128 9.64 37.38 -20.30
N SER A 129 8.52 38.15 -20.29
CA SER A 129 7.86 38.65 -21.49
C SER A 129 7.43 40.12 -21.32
N ALA A 130 7.34 40.86 -22.43
CA ALA A 130 6.94 42.25 -22.44
C ALA A 130 5.53 42.46 -21.79
N ALA A 131 4.60 41.55 -21.96
CA ALA A 131 3.26 41.60 -21.39
C ALA A 131 3.27 41.49 -19.84
N GLY A 132 4.31 40.96 -19.26
CA GLY A 132 4.49 40.80 -17.82
C GLY A 132 5.21 41.97 -17.15
N THR A 133 5.72 42.94 -17.90
CA THR A 133 6.40 44.09 -17.35
C THR A 133 5.48 44.88 -16.38
N GLY A 134 5.99 45.23 -15.18
CA GLY A 134 5.22 45.89 -14.13
C GLY A 134 4.24 44.97 -13.39
N LYS A 135 4.38 43.63 -13.53
CA LYS A 135 3.56 42.65 -12.80
C LYS A 135 4.41 41.82 -11.86
N LEU A 136 3.86 41.49 -10.70
CA LEU A 136 4.38 40.50 -9.78
C LEU A 136 3.41 39.34 -9.75
N ALA A 137 3.91 38.11 -9.91
CA ALA A 137 3.04 36.95 -9.78
C ALA A 137 3.70 35.83 -8.96
N PHE A 138 2.84 35.11 -8.24
CA PHE A 138 3.20 33.93 -7.48
C PHE A 138 2.02 32.95 -7.45
N THR A 139 2.31 31.70 -7.12
CA THR A 139 1.28 30.69 -6.92
C THR A 139 1.07 30.42 -5.44
N LEU A 140 -0.12 29.94 -5.09
CA LEU A 140 -0.49 29.43 -3.76
C LEU A 140 -0.87 27.98 -3.91
N ARG A 141 -0.47 27.12 -2.94
CA ARG A 141 -0.98 25.76 -2.79
C ARG A 141 -2.16 25.77 -1.80
N LEU A 142 -3.34 25.42 -2.29
CA LEU A 142 -4.57 25.39 -1.50
C LEU A 142 -5.09 23.97 -1.38
N PRO A 143 -5.68 23.59 -0.23
CA PRO A 143 -6.35 22.29 -0.08
C PRO A 143 -7.38 22.06 -1.18
N ILE A 144 -7.39 20.86 -1.77
CA ILE A 144 -8.34 20.55 -2.85
C ILE A 144 -9.78 20.38 -2.34
N GLY A 145 -9.95 19.95 -1.09
CA GLY A 145 -11.25 19.67 -0.48
C GLY A 145 -11.24 18.36 0.31
N ILE A 146 -12.39 17.68 0.39
CA ILE A 146 -12.51 16.39 1.08
C ILE A 146 -11.85 15.29 0.27
N ILE A 147 -11.08 14.44 0.95
CA ILE A 147 -10.45 13.25 0.40
C ILE A 147 -11.28 12.01 0.76
N GLY A 148 -11.73 11.27 -0.24
CA GLY A 148 -12.27 9.92 -0.06
C GLY A 148 -11.12 8.91 -0.08
N ALA A 149 -10.83 8.26 1.05
CA ALA A 149 -9.74 7.31 1.18
C ALA A 149 -10.29 5.88 1.30
N ILE A 150 -9.81 4.97 0.44
CA ILE A 150 -10.19 3.55 0.48
C ILE A 150 -8.90 2.73 0.59
N ALA A 151 -8.75 2.02 1.71
CA ALA A 151 -7.52 1.30 2.05
C ALA A 151 -7.68 -0.22 1.92
N PRO A 152 -6.60 -0.95 1.59
CA PRO A 152 -6.59 -2.40 1.50
C PRO A 152 -6.32 -3.05 2.86
N PHE A 153 -6.37 -4.39 2.88
CA PHE A 153 -6.20 -5.18 4.11
C PHE A 153 -4.73 -5.48 4.46
N ASN A 154 -3.83 -5.44 3.47
CA ASN A 154 -2.50 -6.05 3.61
C ASN A 154 -1.47 -5.19 4.36
N PHE A 155 -1.64 -3.89 4.36
CA PHE A 155 -0.90 -2.94 5.21
C PHE A 155 -1.92 -1.99 5.87
N PRO A 156 -2.72 -2.51 6.83
CA PRO A 156 -3.91 -1.81 7.33
C PRO A 156 -3.59 -0.56 8.14
N LEU A 157 -2.36 -0.42 8.62
CA LEU A 157 -1.88 0.77 9.31
C LEU A 157 -1.15 1.72 8.35
N ASN A 158 -0.10 1.25 7.66
CA ASN A 158 0.79 2.14 6.91
C ASN A 158 0.16 2.65 5.60
N LEU A 159 -0.65 1.83 4.88
CA LEU A 159 -1.35 2.34 3.70
C LEU A 159 -2.52 3.28 4.06
N VAL A 160 -3.08 3.15 5.25
CA VAL A 160 -3.96 4.18 5.81
C VAL A 160 -3.17 5.45 6.11
N ALA A 161 -2.02 5.36 6.78
CA ALA A 161 -1.14 6.50 7.06
C ALA A 161 -0.76 7.26 5.78
N HIS A 162 -0.41 6.56 4.69
CA HIS A 162 -0.08 7.17 3.39
C HIS A 162 -1.25 7.91 2.73
N LYS A 163 -2.49 7.66 3.16
CA LYS A 163 -3.68 8.37 2.66
C LYS A 163 -4.06 9.56 3.55
N ILE A 164 -4.03 9.38 4.87
CA ILE A 164 -4.52 10.38 5.81
C ILE A 164 -3.46 11.42 6.19
N ALA A 165 -2.22 11.02 6.48
CA ALA A 165 -1.19 11.96 6.89
C ALA A 165 -0.86 13.02 5.81
N PRO A 166 -0.69 12.69 4.52
CA PRO A 166 -0.54 13.69 3.47
C PRO A 166 -1.78 14.57 3.27
N ALA A 167 -2.99 14.02 3.46
CA ALA A 167 -4.22 14.80 3.36
C ALA A 167 -4.28 15.88 4.46
N LEU A 168 -3.98 15.52 5.71
CA LEU A 168 -3.87 16.46 6.81
C LEU A 168 -2.75 17.48 6.57
N ALA A 169 -1.58 17.04 6.07
CA ALA A 169 -0.49 17.95 5.71
C ALA A 169 -0.91 18.98 4.64
N ALA A 170 -1.71 18.56 3.66
CA ALA A 170 -2.28 19.42 2.63
C ALA A 170 -3.39 20.35 3.16
N GLY A 171 -3.97 20.05 4.33
CA GLY A 171 -5.12 20.78 4.90
C GLY A 171 -6.47 20.26 4.39
N CYS A 172 -6.57 19.00 4.06
CA CYS A 172 -7.78 18.32 3.60
C CYS A 172 -8.35 17.42 4.69
N ALA A 173 -9.67 17.44 4.87
CA ALA A 173 -10.36 16.46 5.70
C ALA A 173 -10.54 15.13 4.94
N VAL A 174 -10.63 14.03 5.70
CA VAL A 174 -10.66 12.68 5.15
C VAL A 174 -11.89 11.92 5.60
N VAL A 175 -12.54 11.23 4.67
CA VAL A 175 -13.47 10.14 4.96
C VAL A 175 -12.81 8.85 4.52
N LEU A 176 -12.44 8.02 5.50
CA LEU A 176 -11.71 6.77 5.33
C LEU A 176 -12.64 5.57 5.39
N LYS A 177 -12.58 4.76 4.35
CA LYS A 177 -13.10 3.40 4.35
C LYS A 177 -11.95 2.40 4.44
N PRO A 178 -11.66 1.81 5.61
CA PRO A 178 -10.69 0.73 5.72
C PRO A 178 -11.21 -0.56 5.06
N ALA A 179 -10.35 -1.53 4.84
CA ALA A 179 -10.78 -2.86 4.45
C ALA A 179 -11.67 -3.47 5.55
N SER A 180 -12.74 -4.16 5.14
CA SER A 180 -13.69 -4.73 6.10
C SER A 180 -13.08 -5.83 6.97
N ALA A 181 -12.03 -6.52 6.47
CA ALA A 181 -11.31 -7.54 7.20
C ALA A 181 -10.36 -6.96 8.26
N THR A 182 -9.86 -5.73 8.06
CA THR A 182 -8.80 -5.13 8.89
C THR A 182 -9.09 -3.66 9.25
N PRO A 183 -10.19 -3.37 9.95
CA PRO A 183 -10.56 -2.00 10.28
C PRO A 183 -9.92 -1.48 11.57
N LEU A 184 -9.39 -2.36 12.43
CA LEU A 184 -8.95 -2.01 13.78
C LEU A 184 -7.69 -1.13 13.75
N SER A 185 -6.73 -1.43 12.89
CA SER A 185 -5.52 -0.61 12.71
C SER A 185 -5.85 0.81 12.26
N ALA A 186 -6.85 0.96 11.39
CA ALA A 186 -7.30 2.29 10.92
C ALA A 186 -7.96 3.10 12.04
N LEU A 187 -8.79 2.47 12.88
CA LEU A 187 -9.38 3.10 14.06
C LEU A 187 -8.32 3.47 15.10
N PHE A 188 -7.37 2.55 15.35
CA PHE A 188 -6.26 2.81 16.25
C PHE A 188 -5.51 4.10 15.83
N LEU A 189 -5.19 4.22 14.55
CA LEU A 189 -4.49 5.38 14.03
C LEU A 189 -5.33 6.67 14.13
N ALA A 190 -6.62 6.61 13.84
CA ALA A 190 -7.51 7.74 13.96
C ALA A 190 -7.63 8.24 15.42
N HIS A 191 -7.68 7.33 16.39
CA HIS A 191 -7.68 7.69 17.82
C HIS A 191 -6.34 8.33 18.26
N LEU A 192 -5.19 7.92 17.68
CA LEU A 192 -3.91 8.60 17.94
C LEU A 192 -3.92 10.03 17.40
N GLU A 193 -4.55 10.29 16.27
CA GLU A 193 -4.69 11.64 15.73
C GLU A 193 -5.59 12.52 16.59
N GLU A 194 -6.70 11.97 17.12
CA GLU A 194 -7.53 12.69 18.10
C GLU A 194 -6.76 13.00 19.38
N GLU A 195 -5.99 12.03 19.91
CA GLU A 195 -5.12 12.24 21.07
C GLU A 195 -4.01 13.28 20.79
N ALA A 196 -3.51 13.35 19.56
CA ALA A 196 -2.58 14.37 19.11
C ALA A 196 -3.21 15.78 19.00
N GLY A 197 -4.53 15.88 19.17
CA GLY A 197 -5.29 17.12 19.17
C GLY A 197 -5.87 17.49 17.80
N LEU A 198 -6.08 16.51 16.92
CA LEU A 198 -6.82 16.74 15.66
C LEU A 198 -8.29 17.02 16.00
N PRO A 199 -8.86 18.17 15.55
CA PRO A 199 -10.26 18.49 15.80
C PRO A 199 -11.22 17.49 15.12
N GLY A 200 -12.39 17.26 15.75
CA GLY A 200 -13.40 16.35 15.21
C GLY A 200 -13.82 16.69 13.78
N GLY A 201 -14.02 15.65 12.96
CA GLY A 201 -14.43 15.78 11.57
C GLY A 201 -13.30 15.89 10.55
N TRP A 202 -12.06 16.17 10.99
CA TRP A 202 -10.90 16.15 10.08
C TRP A 202 -10.55 14.73 9.61
N ILE A 203 -10.75 13.74 10.49
CA ILE A 203 -10.75 12.33 10.11
C ILE A 203 -12.08 11.69 10.48
N ASN A 204 -12.61 10.87 9.57
CA ASN A 204 -13.83 10.11 9.78
C ASN A 204 -13.59 8.69 9.28
N VAL A 205 -13.85 7.68 10.10
CA VAL A 205 -13.63 6.27 9.76
C VAL A 205 -14.97 5.55 9.70
N VAL A 206 -15.34 5.08 8.50
CA VAL A 206 -16.60 4.37 8.25
C VAL A 206 -16.27 2.97 7.72
N SER A 207 -16.51 1.94 8.54
CA SER A 207 -16.36 0.53 8.16
C SER A 207 -17.71 -0.10 7.88
N GLY A 208 -17.79 -1.01 6.93
CA GLY A 208 -19.03 -1.70 6.57
C GLY A 208 -19.14 -2.03 5.09
N SER A 209 -20.35 -1.89 4.52
CA SER A 209 -20.61 -2.23 3.12
C SER A 209 -19.67 -1.49 2.15
N ALA A 210 -18.87 -2.25 1.42
CA ALA A 210 -17.89 -1.68 0.48
C ALA A 210 -18.54 -0.90 -0.65
N SER A 211 -19.64 -1.41 -1.22
CA SER A 211 -20.39 -0.73 -2.27
C SER A 211 -21.13 0.50 -1.72
N ALA A 212 -21.88 0.38 -0.64
CA ALA A 212 -22.69 1.48 -0.13
C ALA A 212 -21.84 2.68 0.31
N ILE A 213 -20.72 2.44 1.01
CA ILE A 213 -19.81 3.52 1.44
C ILE A 213 -18.99 4.01 0.24
N GLY A 214 -18.48 3.09 -0.59
CA GLY A 214 -17.69 3.43 -1.77
C GLY A 214 -18.48 4.28 -2.77
N ASP A 215 -19.75 3.95 -3.00
CA ASP A 215 -20.62 4.70 -3.91
C ASP A 215 -20.82 6.14 -3.43
N GLU A 216 -21.06 6.36 -2.13
CA GLU A 216 -21.16 7.73 -1.57
C GLU A 216 -19.87 8.52 -1.76
N LEU A 217 -18.70 7.91 -1.57
CA LEU A 217 -17.41 8.59 -1.78
C LEU A 217 -17.16 8.90 -3.27
N VAL A 218 -17.62 8.02 -4.16
CA VAL A 218 -17.46 8.18 -5.61
C VAL A 218 -18.43 9.23 -6.16
N ASP A 219 -19.66 9.26 -5.70
CA ASP A 219 -20.73 10.06 -6.31
C ASP A 219 -20.86 11.45 -5.67
N ASP A 220 -20.57 11.63 -4.35
CA ASP A 220 -20.72 12.92 -3.66
C ASP A 220 -19.73 13.98 -4.19
N GLU A 221 -20.25 15.10 -4.71
CA GLU A 221 -19.45 16.18 -5.31
C GLU A 221 -18.51 16.91 -4.35
N ARG A 222 -18.70 16.76 -3.04
CA ARG A 222 -17.81 17.34 -2.00
C ARG A 222 -16.47 16.63 -1.93
N VAL A 223 -16.44 15.34 -2.30
CA VAL A 223 -15.19 14.59 -2.44
C VAL A 223 -14.49 15.06 -3.71
N LYS A 224 -13.30 15.62 -3.57
CA LYS A 224 -12.53 16.18 -4.69
C LYS A 224 -11.44 15.26 -5.21
N LEU A 225 -10.97 14.39 -4.34
CA LEU A 225 -9.98 13.36 -4.69
C LEU A 225 -10.35 12.06 -4.01
N ILE A 226 -10.25 10.97 -4.75
CA ILE A 226 -10.34 9.60 -4.24
C ILE A 226 -8.93 9.00 -4.29
N THR A 227 -8.44 8.51 -3.14
CA THR A 227 -7.24 7.69 -3.08
C THR A 227 -7.62 6.26 -2.77
N PHE A 228 -7.33 5.37 -3.71
CA PHE A 228 -7.68 3.96 -3.65
C PHE A 228 -6.45 3.08 -3.75
N THR A 229 -6.33 2.11 -2.85
CA THR A 229 -5.37 1.01 -2.99
C THR A 229 -6.13 -0.31 -2.90
N GLY A 230 -5.93 -1.20 -3.89
CA GLY A 230 -6.62 -2.47 -3.96
C GLY A 230 -6.56 -3.11 -5.34
N SER A 231 -7.58 -3.92 -5.70
CA SER A 231 -7.60 -4.62 -6.99
C SER A 231 -7.79 -3.68 -8.19
N GLY A 232 -7.16 -4.02 -9.32
CA GLY A 232 -7.26 -3.25 -10.55
C GLY A 232 -8.69 -3.09 -11.06
N ALA A 233 -9.50 -4.15 -10.99
CA ALA A 233 -10.89 -4.11 -11.45
C ALA A 233 -11.72 -3.06 -10.70
N VAL A 234 -11.58 -3.00 -9.36
CA VAL A 234 -12.29 -2.00 -8.55
C VAL A 234 -11.74 -0.60 -8.78
N GLY A 235 -10.41 -0.44 -8.79
CA GLY A 235 -9.78 0.88 -8.93
C GLY A 235 -10.11 1.55 -10.26
N TRP A 236 -9.98 0.84 -11.37
CA TRP A 236 -10.30 1.39 -12.68
C TRP A 236 -11.81 1.65 -12.84
N GLY A 237 -12.68 0.80 -12.25
CA GLY A 237 -14.12 1.06 -12.20
C GLY A 237 -14.48 2.34 -11.41
N ILE A 238 -13.75 2.64 -10.34
CA ILE A 238 -13.87 3.92 -9.61
C ILE A 238 -13.46 5.09 -10.53
N ALA A 239 -12.34 4.97 -11.23
CA ALA A 239 -11.84 6.03 -12.11
C ALA A 239 -12.81 6.33 -13.28
N GLU A 240 -13.43 5.31 -13.86
CA GLU A 240 -14.44 5.46 -14.90
C GLU A 240 -15.68 6.21 -14.39
N ARG A 241 -16.16 5.91 -13.20
CA ARG A 241 -17.33 6.58 -12.59
C ARG A 241 -17.00 8.01 -12.13
N ALA A 242 -15.87 8.19 -11.47
CA ALA A 242 -15.46 9.45 -10.86
C ALA A 242 -14.68 10.37 -11.81
N HIS A 243 -14.93 10.35 -13.10
CA HIS A 243 -14.14 11.04 -14.16
C HIS A 243 -14.02 12.58 -13.96
N ARG A 244 -14.83 13.20 -13.11
CA ARG A 244 -14.76 14.63 -12.74
C ARG A 244 -13.94 14.93 -11.49
N LYS A 245 -13.45 13.87 -10.80
CA LYS A 245 -12.63 13.96 -9.59
C LYS A 245 -11.21 13.54 -9.91
N ARG A 246 -10.27 13.92 -9.08
CA ARG A 246 -8.95 13.28 -9.09
C ARG A 246 -9.09 11.88 -8.51
N VAL A 247 -8.68 10.86 -9.25
CA VAL A 247 -8.67 9.46 -8.77
C VAL A 247 -7.25 8.97 -8.82
N LYS A 248 -6.73 8.61 -7.64
CA LYS A 248 -5.38 8.15 -7.41
C LYS A 248 -5.39 6.68 -7.06
N LEU A 249 -4.77 5.88 -7.90
CA LEU A 249 -4.85 4.42 -7.90
C LEU A 249 -3.48 3.81 -7.62
N GLU A 250 -3.39 3.00 -6.58
CA GLU A 250 -2.32 2.06 -6.30
C GLU A 250 -2.89 0.65 -6.37
N LEU A 251 -2.45 -0.13 -7.36
CA LEU A 251 -3.09 -1.38 -7.72
C LEU A 251 -2.07 -2.54 -7.71
N GLY A 252 -2.49 -3.70 -8.22
CA GLY A 252 -1.72 -4.93 -8.19
C GLY A 252 -0.49 -4.95 -9.08
N ASN A 253 0.35 -5.97 -8.89
CA ASN A 253 1.55 -6.23 -9.67
C ASN A 253 1.85 -7.72 -9.76
N ALA A 254 2.53 -8.15 -10.81
CA ALA A 254 3.21 -9.45 -10.89
C ALA A 254 4.72 -9.18 -10.91
N THR A 255 5.29 -8.94 -9.74
CA THR A 255 6.61 -8.34 -9.55
C THR A 255 7.73 -9.24 -10.09
N PRO A 256 8.54 -8.76 -11.06
CA PRO A 256 9.69 -9.49 -11.55
C PRO A 256 10.97 -9.14 -10.77
N ALA A 257 11.87 -10.11 -10.69
CA ALA A 257 13.28 -9.94 -10.33
C ALA A 257 14.16 -10.61 -11.38
N ILE A 258 15.21 -9.94 -11.84
CA ILE A 258 16.19 -10.48 -12.78
C ILE A 258 17.47 -10.80 -12.02
N VAL A 259 17.99 -12.01 -12.18
CA VAL A 259 19.24 -12.48 -11.54
C VAL A 259 20.26 -12.76 -12.64
N CYS A 260 21.29 -11.92 -12.71
CA CYS A 260 22.40 -12.06 -13.65
C CYS A 260 23.48 -13.04 -13.12
N ALA A 261 24.40 -13.46 -13.99
CA ALA A 261 25.49 -14.38 -13.63
C ALA A 261 26.43 -13.82 -12.55
N ASP A 262 26.57 -12.50 -12.52
CA ASP A 262 27.41 -11.74 -11.59
C ASP A 262 26.63 -11.14 -10.42
N ALA A 263 25.42 -11.67 -10.13
CA ALA A 263 24.59 -11.23 -9.02
C ALA A 263 25.37 -11.33 -7.69
N PRO A 264 25.23 -10.34 -6.78
CA PRO A 264 25.92 -10.38 -5.48
C PRO A 264 25.59 -11.63 -4.68
N ALA A 265 26.58 -12.13 -3.90
CA ALA A 265 26.35 -13.22 -2.97
C ALA A 265 25.19 -12.93 -2.00
N GLY A 266 24.39 -13.94 -1.67
CA GLY A 266 23.20 -13.79 -0.82
C GLY A 266 21.94 -13.31 -1.53
N THR A 267 21.98 -13.11 -2.84
CA THR A 267 20.79 -12.72 -3.64
C THR A 267 19.65 -13.73 -3.47
N ALA A 268 19.94 -15.02 -3.50
CA ALA A 268 18.95 -16.09 -3.34
C ALA A 268 18.26 -16.01 -1.97
N ALA A 269 19.03 -15.88 -0.88
CA ALA A 269 18.49 -15.76 0.47
C ALA A 269 17.65 -14.46 0.65
N LYS A 270 18.13 -13.33 0.09
CA LYS A 270 17.40 -12.06 0.10
C LYS A 270 16.06 -12.20 -0.62
N LEU A 271 16.03 -12.78 -1.81
CA LEU A 271 14.80 -12.99 -2.58
C LEU A 271 13.85 -13.97 -1.87
N ALA A 272 14.35 -15.06 -1.27
CA ALA A 272 13.54 -16.01 -0.53
C ALA A 272 12.83 -15.33 0.67
N ALA A 273 13.55 -14.60 1.50
CA ALA A 273 12.98 -13.90 2.66
C ALA A 273 11.91 -12.86 2.25
N ASN A 274 12.10 -12.16 1.12
CA ASN A 274 11.22 -11.09 0.69
C ASN A 274 10.02 -11.56 -0.16
N ALA A 275 10.14 -12.70 -0.84
CA ALA A 275 9.05 -13.23 -1.66
C ALA A 275 7.89 -13.78 -0.82
N PHE A 276 8.18 -14.29 0.37
CA PHE A 276 7.20 -14.98 1.19
C PHE A 276 6.80 -14.22 2.46
N SER A 277 7.42 -13.07 2.71
CA SER A 277 6.99 -12.19 3.80
C SER A 277 5.48 -11.91 3.70
N PHE A 278 4.77 -12.05 4.82
CA PHE A 278 3.32 -11.93 4.88
C PHE A 278 2.60 -12.81 3.81
N ALA A 279 3.10 -14.04 3.59
CA ALA A 279 2.56 -14.99 2.62
C ALA A 279 2.44 -14.40 1.19
N GLY A 280 3.34 -13.52 0.77
CA GLY A 280 3.29 -12.90 -0.56
C GLY A 280 2.16 -11.89 -0.78
N GLN A 281 1.40 -11.49 0.25
CA GLN A 281 0.28 -10.56 0.16
C GLN A 281 0.72 -9.09 0.13
N SER A 282 1.65 -8.78 -0.77
CA SER A 282 2.12 -7.42 -1.03
C SER A 282 2.11 -7.16 -2.54
N CYS A 283 1.68 -5.95 -2.94
CA CYS A 283 1.70 -5.53 -4.33
C CYS A 283 3.10 -5.53 -4.98
N ILE A 284 4.15 -5.57 -4.17
CA ILE A 284 5.56 -5.66 -4.60
C ILE A 284 6.26 -6.94 -4.13
N SER A 285 5.50 -7.97 -3.70
CA SER A 285 6.07 -9.27 -3.38
C SER A 285 6.71 -9.89 -4.62
N VAL A 286 7.91 -10.45 -4.47
CA VAL A 286 8.59 -11.14 -5.57
C VAL A 286 7.73 -12.31 -6.04
N GLN A 287 7.32 -12.29 -7.30
CA GLN A 287 6.49 -13.35 -7.85
C GLN A 287 7.19 -14.09 -9.00
N ARG A 288 7.90 -13.35 -9.88
CA ARG A 288 8.53 -13.91 -11.08
C ARG A 288 10.03 -13.65 -11.05
N ILE A 289 10.83 -14.69 -10.98
CA ILE A 289 12.29 -14.56 -11.01
C ILE A 289 12.82 -15.09 -12.35
N TYR A 290 13.48 -14.21 -13.10
CA TYR A 290 14.16 -14.52 -14.34
C TYR A 290 15.65 -14.69 -14.05
N VAL A 291 16.17 -15.91 -14.23
CA VAL A 291 17.55 -16.24 -13.88
C VAL A 291 18.33 -16.54 -15.16
N LEU A 292 19.45 -15.85 -15.36
CA LEU A 292 20.34 -16.15 -16.48
C LEU A 292 20.88 -17.57 -16.38
N THR A 293 21.05 -18.20 -17.54
CA THR A 293 21.45 -19.62 -17.66
C THR A 293 22.70 -19.95 -16.85
N GLU A 294 23.67 -19.04 -16.82
CA GLU A 294 24.93 -19.19 -16.12
C GLU A 294 24.79 -19.18 -14.59
N ALA A 295 23.75 -18.51 -14.07
CA ALA A 295 23.48 -18.46 -12.64
C ALA A 295 22.45 -19.49 -12.19
N TRP A 296 21.77 -20.18 -13.11
CA TRP A 296 20.57 -20.97 -12.83
C TRP A 296 20.79 -22.06 -11.78
N ASP A 297 21.80 -22.91 -11.99
CA ASP A 297 21.98 -24.10 -11.15
C ASP A 297 22.39 -23.69 -9.72
N ASP A 298 23.31 -22.72 -9.59
CA ASP A 298 23.76 -22.21 -8.30
C ASP A 298 22.62 -21.45 -7.59
N PHE A 299 21.87 -20.61 -8.32
CA PHE A 299 20.73 -19.89 -7.75
C PHE A 299 19.64 -20.82 -7.22
N VAL A 300 19.26 -21.84 -7.99
CA VAL A 300 18.24 -22.82 -7.55
C VAL A 300 18.72 -23.61 -6.35
N ALA A 301 20.01 -24.02 -6.34
CA ALA A 301 20.61 -24.75 -5.23
C ALA A 301 20.68 -23.97 -3.92
N GLU A 302 20.73 -22.62 -3.98
CA GLU A 302 20.68 -21.74 -2.82
C GLU A 302 19.24 -21.33 -2.47
N PHE A 303 18.42 -21.02 -3.48
CA PHE A 303 17.08 -20.44 -3.28
C PHE A 303 16.09 -21.43 -2.68
N VAL A 304 16.02 -22.66 -3.20
CA VAL A 304 15.05 -23.65 -2.72
C VAL A 304 15.27 -24.02 -1.26
N PRO A 305 16.49 -24.34 -0.80
CA PRO A 305 16.72 -24.58 0.63
C PRO A 305 16.43 -23.33 1.51
N ALA A 306 16.72 -22.13 1.03
CA ALA A 306 16.40 -20.90 1.76
C ALA A 306 14.89 -20.72 1.93
N VAL A 307 14.09 -21.10 0.92
CA VAL A 307 12.63 -21.10 1.00
C VAL A 307 12.12 -22.17 1.96
N GLU A 308 12.69 -23.36 1.94
CA GLU A 308 12.32 -24.47 2.83
C GLU A 308 12.64 -24.20 4.31
N ALA A 309 13.62 -23.35 4.58
CA ALA A 309 14.00 -22.94 5.93
C ALA A 309 13.04 -21.95 6.58
N LEU A 310 12.13 -21.33 5.82
CA LEU A 310 11.17 -20.37 6.35
C LEU A 310 10.19 -21.04 7.33
N GLN A 311 10.01 -20.41 8.48
CA GLN A 311 9.07 -20.88 9.51
C GLN A 311 7.63 -20.52 9.11
N VAL A 312 6.79 -21.55 8.95
CA VAL A 312 5.38 -21.39 8.53
C VAL A 312 4.47 -21.75 9.69
N GLY A 313 3.59 -20.85 10.10
CA GLY A 313 2.72 -21.15 11.25
C GLY A 313 1.93 -19.95 11.78
N ASP A 314 1.74 -19.94 13.09
CA ASP A 314 0.99 -18.91 13.81
C ASP A 314 1.67 -17.54 13.64
N PRO A 315 0.95 -16.52 13.12
CA PRO A 315 1.50 -15.17 12.96
C PRO A 315 1.86 -14.47 14.28
N ALA A 316 1.29 -14.92 15.41
CA ALA A 316 1.60 -14.40 16.74
C ALA A 316 2.93 -14.93 17.30
N ASP A 317 3.45 -16.03 16.76
CA ASP A 317 4.77 -16.54 17.12
C ASP A 317 5.86 -15.60 16.54
N PRO A 318 6.78 -15.07 17.37
CA PRO A 318 7.83 -14.16 16.91
C PRO A 318 8.79 -14.79 15.89
N ASP A 319 8.90 -16.11 15.82
CA ASP A 319 9.78 -16.81 14.89
C ASP A 319 9.11 -17.11 13.55
N THR A 320 7.79 -16.96 13.42
CA THR A 320 7.07 -17.19 12.15
C THR A 320 7.48 -16.20 11.07
N ASP A 321 7.84 -16.73 9.89
CA ASP A 321 8.13 -15.98 8.65
C ASP A 321 6.87 -15.84 7.78
N VAL A 322 6.10 -16.92 7.66
CA VAL A 322 4.97 -17.03 6.75
C VAL A 322 3.72 -17.44 7.51
N GLY A 323 2.77 -16.53 7.58
CA GLY A 323 1.46 -16.73 8.17
C GLY A 323 0.40 -17.12 7.12
N PRO A 324 -0.90 -17.07 7.50
CA PRO A 324 -2.00 -17.38 6.60
C PRO A 324 -2.23 -16.30 5.54
N VAL A 325 -2.93 -16.67 4.46
CA VAL A 325 -3.58 -15.70 3.59
C VAL A 325 -4.88 -15.20 4.26
N ILE A 326 -5.35 -14.02 3.84
CA ILE A 326 -6.44 -13.29 4.53
C ILE A 326 -7.77 -14.06 4.59
N ALA A 327 -8.04 -14.94 3.63
CA ALA A 327 -9.31 -15.65 3.55
C ALA A 327 -9.17 -17.07 2.97
N GLY A 328 -10.09 -17.97 3.35
CA GLY A 328 -10.13 -19.33 2.83
C GLY A 328 -10.34 -19.39 1.31
N SER A 329 -11.16 -18.50 0.75
CA SER A 329 -11.34 -18.40 -0.71
C SER A 329 -10.05 -18.06 -1.46
N GLU A 330 -9.20 -17.20 -0.91
CA GLU A 330 -7.89 -16.89 -1.49
C GLU A 330 -6.95 -18.10 -1.42
N ARG A 331 -6.98 -18.84 -0.32
CA ARG A 331 -6.24 -20.08 -0.20
C ARG A 331 -6.64 -21.09 -1.26
N GLU A 332 -7.94 -21.30 -1.47
CA GLU A 332 -8.47 -22.21 -2.49
C GLU A 332 -8.05 -21.77 -3.89
N ARG A 333 -8.20 -20.52 -4.24
CA ARG A 333 -7.79 -19.94 -5.52
C ARG A 333 -6.29 -20.15 -5.78
N ILE A 334 -5.44 -19.87 -4.79
CA ILE A 334 -3.98 -20.00 -4.93
C ILE A 334 -3.60 -21.48 -5.15
N LEU A 335 -4.18 -22.41 -4.40
CA LEU A 335 -3.91 -23.84 -4.57
C LEU A 335 -4.41 -24.34 -5.93
N GLU A 336 -5.55 -23.86 -6.41
CA GLU A 336 -6.04 -24.16 -7.76
C GLU A 336 -5.04 -23.68 -8.83
N TRP A 337 -4.53 -22.46 -8.73
CA TRP A 337 -3.56 -21.92 -9.68
C TRP A 337 -2.22 -22.68 -9.66
N ILE A 338 -1.77 -23.10 -8.48
CA ILE A 338 -0.57 -23.95 -8.35
C ILE A 338 -0.81 -25.27 -9.05
N GLY A 339 -1.97 -25.92 -8.81
CA GLY A 339 -2.31 -27.23 -9.40
C GLY A 339 -2.54 -27.17 -10.91
N ALA A 340 -2.96 -26.03 -11.46
CA ALA A 340 -3.17 -25.82 -12.89
C ALA A 340 -1.89 -25.43 -13.65
N SER A 341 -0.81 -25.07 -12.97
CA SER A 341 0.45 -24.67 -13.61
C SER A 341 1.11 -25.85 -14.32
N GLN A 342 1.64 -25.56 -15.50
CA GLN A 342 2.43 -26.52 -16.30
C GLN A 342 3.89 -26.60 -15.82
N GLY A 343 4.31 -25.69 -14.94
CA GLY A 343 5.64 -25.66 -14.37
C GLY A 343 5.88 -26.81 -13.36
N LYS A 344 7.15 -27.09 -13.10
CA LYS A 344 7.54 -28.08 -12.10
C LYS A 344 7.58 -27.44 -10.70
N VAL A 345 6.78 -27.91 -9.78
CA VAL A 345 6.88 -27.55 -8.36
C VAL A 345 8.19 -28.10 -7.79
N LEU A 346 9.07 -27.20 -7.34
CA LEU A 346 10.36 -27.57 -6.72
C LEU A 346 10.21 -27.77 -5.21
N THR A 347 9.39 -26.95 -4.56
CA THR A 347 9.03 -27.07 -3.13
C THR A 347 7.66 -26.45 -2.86
N GLY A 348 6.99 -26.82 -1.78
CA GLY A 348 5.67 -26.34 -1.41
C GLY A 348 4.53 -27.03 -2.15
N GLY A 349 3.56 -26.27 -2.65
CA GLY A 349 2.39 -26.78 -3.40
C GLY A 349 1.29 -27.38 -2.53
N ASN A 350 1.39 -27.27 -1.20
CA ASN A 350 0.43 -27.81 -0.24
C ASN A 350 0.28 -26.90 0.99
N THR A 351 -0.53 -27.34 1.95
CA THR A 351 -0.73 -26.62 3.22
C THR A 351 -0.09 -27.36 4.40
N THR A 352 0.12 -26.61 5.49
CA THR A 352 0.37 -27.20 6.82
C THR A 352 -0.89 -27.87 7.35
N ALA A 353 -0.78 -28.55 8.50
CA ALA A 353 -1.95 -29.11 9.19
C ALA A 353 -2.97 -28.02 9.60
N ASP A 354 -2.48 -26.80 9.90
CA ASP A 354 -3.29 -25.65 10.27
C ASP A 354 -3.84 -24.87 9.07
N GLY A 355 -3.61 -25.39 7.84
CA GLY A 355 -4.16 -24.81 6.61
C GLY A 355 -3.41 -23.61 6.04
N VAL A 356 -2.20 -23.31 6.54
CA VAL A 356 -1.33 -22.28 5.97
C VAL A 356 -0.67 -22.81 4.71
N ILE A 357 -0.70 -22.08 3.59
CA ILE A 357 -0.03 -22.46 2.34
C ILE A 357 1.47 -22.41 2.57
N ARG A 358 2.17 -23.51 2.25
CA ARG A 358 3.63 -23.52 2.30
C ARG A 358 4.21 -22.66 1.18
N PRO A 359 5.30 -21.95 1.41
CA PRO A 359 6.06 -21.27 0.36
C PRO A 359 6.29 -22.20 -0.83
N THR A 360 5.86 -21.74 -2.01
CA THR A 360 5.81 -22.57 -3.22
C THR A 360 6.70 -21.99 -4.30
N VAL A 361 7.57 -22.81 -4.84
CA VAL A 361 8.48 -22.46 -5.95
C VAL A 361 8.15 -23.32 -7.16
N ILE A 362 7.85 -22.68 -8.30
CA ILE A 362 7.49 -23.34 -9.57
C ILE A 362 8.53 -22.98 -10.63
N ALA A 363 9.22 -23.97 -11.20
CA ALA A 363 10.19 -23.75 -12.27
C ALA A 363 9.57 -23.98 -13.64
N GLY A 364 9.86 -23.09 -14.60
CA GLY A 364 9.44 -23.19 -15.99
C GLY A 364 7.92 -23.18 -16.20
N PRO A 365 7.16 -22.26 -15.58
CA PRO A 365 5.73 -22.14 -15.87
C PRO A 365 5.52 -21.73 -17.32
N ALA A 366 4.39 -22.11 -17.91
CA ALA A 366 4.01 -21.56 -19.20
C ALA A 366 3.69 -20.06 -19.07
N PRO A 367 3.94 -19.24 -20.10
CA PRO A 367 3.60 -17.80 -20.09
C PRO A 367 2.12 -17.52 -19.81
N THR A 368 1.24 -18.49 -20.08
CA THR A 368 -0.22 -18.39 -19.89
C THR A 368 -0.69 -18.91 -18.54
N ASP A 369 0.20 -19.52 -17.74
CA ASP A 369 -0.15 -19.99 -16.40
C ASP A 369 -0.54 -18.78 -15.52
N GLN A 370 -1.62 -18.90 -14.77
CA GLN A 370 -2.11 -17.80 -13.91
C GLN A 370 -1.06 -17.37 -12.88
N VAL A 371 -0.26 -18.32 -12.36
CA VAL A 371 0.87 -18.03 -11.45
C VAL A 371 1.97 -17.20 -12.10
N GLN A 372 2.02 -17.09 -13.43
CA GLN A 372 3.01 -16.35 -14.21
C GLN A 372 2.45 -15.01 -14.74
N CYS A 373 1.22 -14.98 -15.24
CA CYS A 373 0.67 -13.81 -15.94
C CYS A 373 -0.24 -12.93 -15.09
N GLU A 374 -0.80 -13.47 -13.97
CA GLU A 374 -1.67 -12.73 -13.06
C GLU A 374 -0.96 -12.43 -11.72
N GLU A 375 -1.50 -11.49 -10.95
CA GLU A 375 -1.07 -11.26 -9.56
C GLU A 375 -1.56 -12.40 -8.67
N VAL A 376 -0.65 -13.21 -8.11
CA VAL A 376 -1.03 -14.32 -7.23
C VAL A 376 -1.51 -13.83 -5.87
N PHE A 377 -0.87 -12.80 -5.32
CA PHE A 377 -1.12 -12.27 -3.98
C PHE A 377 -1.11 -13.38 -2.92
N GLY A 378 -0.11 -14.25 -3.02
CA GLY A 378 0.05 -15.47 -2.23
C GLY A 378 1.49 -15.96 -2.20
N PRO A 379 1.81 -16.99 -1.41
CA PRO A 379 3.18 -17.45 -1.21
C PRO A 379 3.67 -18.34 -2.37
N VAL A 380 3.71 -17.78 -3.57
CA VAL A 380 4.11 -18.48 -4.81
C VAL A 380 5.12 -17.66 -5.59
N VAL A 381 6.22 -18.28 -5.96
CA VAL A 381 7.26 -17.73 -6.83
C VAL A 381 7.46 -18.61 -8.04
N THR A 382 7.59 -18.00 -9.20
CA THR A 382 7.97 -18.70 -10.44
C THR A 382 9.42 -18.42 -10.80
N LEU A 383 10.14 -19.45 -11.27
CA LEU A 383 11.50 -19.34 -11.77
C LEU A 383 11.51 -19.60 -13.29
N THR A 384 12.01 -18.64 -14.05
CA THR A 384 12.17 -18.78 -15.51
C THR A 384 13.66 -18.67 -15.87
N ARG A 385 14.20 -19.69 -16.52
CA ARG A 385 15.56 -19.67 -17.05
C ARG A 385 15.57 -18.88 -18.36
N VAL A 386 16.51 -17.93 -18.49
CA VAL A 386 16.68 -17.08 -19.66
C VAL A 386 18.12 -17.09 -20.15
N THR A 387 18.33 -16.80 -21.43
CA THR A 387 19.66 -16.87 -22.07
C THR A 387 20.35 -15.52 -22.20
N SER A 388 19.61 -14.42 -21.98
CA SER A 388 20.14 -13.06 -22.08
C SER A 388 19.37 -12.08 -21.21
N LEU A 389 19.99 -10.91 -20.96
CA LEU A 389 19.32 -9.81 -20.29
C LEU A 389 18.10 -9.31 -21.06
N ASP A 390 18.19 -9.22 -22.39
CA ASP A 390 17.07 -8.75 -23.23
C ASP A 390 15.88 -9.71 -23.13
N GLU A 391 16.09 -11.01 -23.08
CA GLU A 391 15.06 -12.00 -22.85
C GLU A 391 14.43 -11.84 -21.45
N ALA A 392 15.26 -11.60 -20.42
CA ALA A 392 14.78 -11.36 -19.06
C ALA A 392 13.92 -10.09 -18.98
N ILE A 393 14.36 -8.98 -19.57
CA ILE A 393 13.64 -7.71 -19.63
C ILE A 393 12.33 -7.88 -20.41
N GLY A 394 12.39 -8.54 -21.58
CA GLY A 394 11.20 -8.85 -22.38
C GLY A 394 10.17 -9.68 -21.61
N GLY A 395 10.62 -10.73 -20.91
CA GLY A 395 9.79 -11.54 -20.03
C GLY A 395 9.21 -10.76 -18.85
N ALA A 396 10.02 -9.91 -18.21
CA ALA A 396 9.58 -9.04 -17.12
C ALA A 396 8.48 -8.06 -17.59
N ASN A 397 8.65 -7.45 -18.76
CA ASN A 397 7.72 -6.48 -19.34
C ASN A 397 6.45 -7.11 -19.94
N SER A 398 6.47 -8.43 -20.22
CA SER A 398 5.33 -9.17 -20.78
C SER A 398 4.22 -9.37 -19.74
N THR A 399 3.66 -8.25 -19.28
CA THR A 399 2.57 -8.19 -18.30
C THR A 399 1.81 -6.87 -18.44
N ARG A 400 0.55 -6.86 -18.04
CA ARG A 400 -0.25 -5.65 -17.93
C ARG A 400 0.16 -4.76 -16.75
N TYR A 401 0.91 -5.30 -15.80
CA TYR A 401 1.34 -4.63 -14.60
C TYR A 401 2.64 -3.84 -14.77
N GLY A 402 2.93 -2.93 -13.84
CA GLY A 402 4.14 -2.13 -13.86
C GLY A 402 4.36 -1.33 -12.58
N LEU A 403 4.33 -1.98 -11.39
CA LEU A 403 4.53 -1.27 -10.13
C LEU A 403 6.02 -1.20 -9.76
N GLN A 404 6.65 -2.33 -9.48
CA GLN A 404 8.05 -2.40 -9.10
C GLN A 404 8.72 -3.65 -9.67
N ALA A 405 10.02 -3.54 -9.98
CA ALA A 405 10.86 -4.62 -10.49
C ALA A 405 12.23 -4.57 -9.81
N ALA A 406 13.02 -5.64 -9.93
CA ALA A 406 14.38 -5.68 -9.43
C ALA A 406 15.36 -6.28 -10.45
N ILE A 407 16.63 -5.87 -10.35
CA ILE A 407 17.75 -6.52 -11.03
C ILE A 407 18.91 -6.72 -10.06
N PHE A 408 19.55 -7.88 -10.16
CA PHE A 408 20.73 -8.24 -9.39
C PHE A 408 21.92 -8.49 -10.33
N SER A 409 22.87 -7.59 -10.32
CA SER A 409 24.11 -7.63 -11.11
C SER A 409 25.17 -6.73 -10.48
N SER A 410 26.44 -7.11 -10.61
CA SER A 410 27.57 -6.27 -10.21
C SER A 410 28.02 -5.32 -11.34
N ASP A 411 27.51 -5.51 -12.57
CA ASP A 411 27.81 -4.67 -13.72
C ASP A 411 26.90 -3.46 -13.81
N LEU A 412 27.45 -2.27 -13.62
CA LEU A 412 26.67 -1.01 -13.64
C LEU A 412 25.98 -0.74 -14.99
N PRO A 413 26.64 -0.92 -16.16
CA PRO A 413 25.97 -0.82 -17.46
C PRO A 413 24.71 -1.71 -17.57
N THR A 414 24.78 -2.96 -17.19
CA THR A 414 23.65 -3.91 -17.16
C THR A 414 22.52 -3.42 -16.25
N CYS A 415 22.85 -2.93 -15.05
CA CYS A 415 21.86 -2.37 -14.14
C CYS A 415 21.16 -1.12 -14.72
N LEU A 416 21.91 -0.24 -15.37
CA LEU A 416 21.37 0.98 -15.98
C LEU A 416 20.55 0.67 -17.24
N GLN A 417 20.91 -0.35 -18.02
CA GLN A 417 20.09 -0.82 -19.12
C GLN A 417 18.73 -1.31 -18.59
N ALA A 418 18.72 -2.22 -17.62
CA ALA A 418 17.49 -2.73 -17.03
C ALA A 418 16.62 -1.60 -16.41
N ALA A 419 17.24 -0.62 -15.73
CA ALA A 419 16.53 0.51 -15.15
C ALA A 419 15.84 1.40 -16.19
N ARG A 420 16.33 1.46 -17.43
CA ARG A 420 15.72 2.23 -18.54
C ARG A 420 14.67 1.45 -19.30
N GLU A 421 14.83 0.12 -19.41
CA GLU A 421 14.03 -0.71 -20.31
C GLU A 421 12.90 -1.45 -19.57
N LEU A 422 13.00 -1.61 -18.24
CA LEU A 422 11.92 -2.17 -17.42
C LEU A 422 10.76 -1.17 -17.32
N GLU A 423 9.58 -1.57 -17.78
CA GLU A 423 8.36 -0.75 -17.81
C GLU A 423 7.62 -0.76 -16.46
N PHE A 424 8.33 -0.36 -15.39
CA PHE A 424 7.83 -0.33 -14.02
C PHE A 424 8.00 1.05 -13.39
N GLY A 425 7.13 1.38 -12.45
CA GLY A 425 7.19 2.66 -11.74
C GLY A 425 8.39 2.81 -10.83
N GLY A 426 8.98 1.69 -10.39
CA GLY A 426 10.23 1.61 -9.63
C GLY A 426 11.08 0.42 -10.06
N VAL A 427 12.41 0.61 -10.07
CA VAL A 427 13.39 -0.46 -10.29
C VAL A 427 14.41 -0.42 -9.17
N THR A 428 14.58 -1.54 -8.46
CA THR A 428 15.62 -1.71 -7.44
C THR A 428 16.83 -2.43 -8.04
N VAL A 429 18.02 -2.02 -7.66
CA VAL A 429 19.28 -2.64 -8.08
C VAL A 429 19.95 -3.25 -6.86
N ASN A 430 20.22 -4.56 -6.90
CA ASN A 430 20.83 -5.34 -5.82
C ASN A 430 20.03 -5.29 -4.50
N GLU A 431 18.75 -4.92 -4.60
CA GLU A 431 17.81 -4.93 -3.51
C GLU A 431 16.50 -5.58 -3.93
N ALA A 432 15.81 -6.24 -2.98
CA ALA A 432 14.53 -6.87 -3.26
C ALA A 432 13.49 -5.84 -3.73
N PRO A 433 12.60 -6.17 -4.66
CA PRO A 433 11.57 -5.24 -5.12
C PRO A 433 10.54 -4.90 -4.03
N THR A 434 10.53 -5.61 -2.92
CA THR A 434 9.74 -5.30 -1.72
C THR A 434 10.27 -4.10 -0.93
N PHE A 435 11.49 -3.62 -1.25
CA PHE A 435 12.05 -2.45 -0.58
C PHE A 435 11.22 -1.20 -0.85
N ARG A 436 10.82 -0.54 0.22
CA ARG A 436 10.13 0.74 0.19
C ARG A 436 10.52 1.58 1.40
N ALA A 437 11.04 2.78 1.14
CA ALA A 437 11.15 3.85 2.13
C ALA A 437 9.98 4.82 1.95
N ASP A 438 9.38 5.29 3.05
CA ASP A 438 8.10 6.00 3.00
C ASP A 438 8.18 7.42 2.40
N GLN A 439 9.37 8.00 2.32
CA GLN A 439 9.64 9.29 1.64
C GLN A 439 9.85 9.16 0.13
N MET A 440 10.07 7.96 -0.42
CA MET A 440 10.33 7.80 -1.86
C MET A 440 9.06 7.89 -2.71
N PRO A 441 9.16 8.29 -4.01
CA PRO A 441 8.04 8.18 -4.92
C PRO A 441 7.73 6.70 -5.18
N TYR A 442 6.55 6.27 -4.81
CA TYR A 442 6.09 4.90 -5.00
C TYR A 442 4.78 4.89 -5.77
N GLY A 443 4.73 4.15 -6.86
CA GLY A 443 3.51 4.01 -7.62
C GLY A 443 3.72 3.45 -9.02
N GLY A 444 2.66 2.83 -9.55
CA GLY A 444 2.67 2.07 -10.77
C GLY A 444 2.55 2.88 -12.05
N VAL A 445 2.82 2.18 -13.15
CA VAL A 445 2.45 2.51 -14.53
C VAL A 445 1.57 1.39 -15.08
N LYS A 446 1.11 1.49 -16.32
CA LYS A 446 0.22 0.50 -16.96
C LYS A 446 -1.04 0.25 -16.09
N ALA A 447 -1.43 -1.01 -15.89
CA ALA A 447 -2.58 -1.38 -15.07
C ALA A 447 -2.33 -1.29 -13.55
N SER A 448 -1.10 -1.04 -13.11
CA SER A 448 -0.74 -0.97 -11.69
C SER A 448 -1.06 0.37 -11.02
N GLY A 449 -1.52 1.37 -11.75
CA GLY A 449 -1.96 2.62 -11.15
C GLY A 449 -1.61 3.86 -11.95
N ASN A 450 -1.88 5.02 -11.34
CA ASN A 450 -1.74 6.33 -12.00
C ASN A 450 -1.23 7.44 -11.06
N THR A 451 -0.65 7.08 -9.91
CA THR A 451 -0.19 8.03 -8.90
C THR A 451 1.21 7.70 -8.41
N LYS A 452 1.74 8.59 -7.59
CA LYS A 452 2.93 8.34 -6.76
C LYS A 452 2.57 8.60 -5.30
N GLU A 453 2.60 7.56 -4.48
CA GLU A 453 2.58 7.71 -3.02
C GLU A 453 3.92 8.21 -2.49
N GLY A 454 3.94 8.56 -1.23
CA GLY A 454 5.02 9.26 -0.56
C GLY A 454 4.56 10.68 -0.23
N PRO A 455 4.77 11.16 1.03
CA PRO A 455 4.16 12.41 1.51
C PRO A 455 4.39 13.61 0.60
N ALA A 456 5.59 13.78 0.04
CA ALA A 456 5.92 14.92 -0.83
C ALA A 456 5.08 14.96 -2.12
N TRP A 457 4.80 13.80 -2.71
CA TRP A 457 3.99 13.69 -3.93
C TRP A 457 2.50 13.75 -3.62
N ALA A 458 2.04 13.01 -2.62
CA ALA A 458 0.64 12.97 -2.23
C ALA A 458 0.12 14.35 -1.79
N VAL A 459 0.89 15.12 -1.01
CA VAL A 459 0.52 16.50 -0.61
C VAL A 459 0.32 17.40 -1.81
N ARG A 460 1.18 17.31 -2.84
CA ARG A 460 1.02 18.10 -4.07
C ARG A 460 -0.25 17.71 -4.84
N GLU A 461 -0.57 16.44 -4.91
CA GLU A 461 -1.78 15.95 -5.57
C GLU A 461 -3.07 16.33 -4.82
N MET A 462 -3.00 16.46 -3.48
CA MET A 462 -4.09 16.88 -2.61
C MET A 462 -4.21 18.40 -2.46
N THR A 463 -3.45 19.16 -3.25
CA THR A 463 -3.54 20.61 -3.32
C THR A 463 -3.79 21.10 -4.75
N GLU A 464 -4.35 22.31 -4.86
CA GLU A 464 -4.48 23.03 -6.12
C GLU A 464 -3.54 24.23 -6.13
N GLU A 465 -3.00 24.51 -7.31
CA GLU A 465 -2.19 25.69 -7.54
C GLU A 465 -3.07 26.84 -8.03
N ARG A 466 -2.99 27.98 -7.32
CA ARG A 466 -3.70 29.21 -7.69
C ARG A 466 -2.71 30.30 -8.01
N LEU A 467 -2.76 30.80 -9.23
CA LEU A 467 -1.97 31.95 -9.65
C LEU A 467 -2.55 33.24 -9.08
N VAL A 468 -1.70 34.08 -8.51
CA VAL A 468 -2.00 35.46 -8.09
C VAL A 468 -1.11 36.40 -8.91
N VAL A 469 -1.73 37.36 -9.58
CA VAL A 469 -1.02 38.38 -10.36
C VAL A 469 -1.36 39.76 -9.78
N LEU A 470 -0.34 40.53 -9.42
CA LEU A 470 -0.43 41.88 -8.94
C LEU A 470 0.07 42.86 -10.02
N GLN A 471 -0.70 43.90 -10.33
CA GLN A 471 -0.25 45.00 -11.12
C GLN A 471 0.47 45.97 -10.17
N LEU A 472 1.75 46.24 -10.40
CA LEU A 472 2.57 47.15 -9.61
C LEU A 472 2.48 48.58 -10.16
#